data_05d92c9b7c867959a36c2d07782b8530
#
_entry.id   05d92c9b7c867959a36c2d07782b8530
#
_cell.length_a   1.000
_cell.length_b   1.000
_cell.length_c   1.000
_cell.angle_alpha   90.00
_cell.angle_beta   90.00
_cell.angle_gamma   90.00
#
_symmetry.space_group_name_H-M   'P 1'
#
loop_
_entity.id
_entity.type
_entity.pdbx_description
1 polymer ?
#
loop_
_entity_poly.entity_id
_entity_poly.type
_entity_poly.pdbx_seq_one_letter_code
_entity_poly.pdbx_strand_id
1 'polypeptide(L)'
;MEHVQFDPDARLGDLVASNPEYARVFESLDIDYCCGGATSLATACEEADLALERVAERLDGADGAPDREHEWDSPTQLANVIVWDHHRPLRRNLPDLEALVEKVADVHGDSHPELQEVESEFQDLVDDMFHHIDDEEQNAFPVIKKLDTGADLTADERARIEDEIDHLEAEHSETADRLERINDLTDGYAVPEDACASYRRMLERLENLERDTHMHVHRENNVLFPKAADLLAER
;
A
#
# COMPACT_ATOMS: atom_id res chain seq x y z
N MET A 1 -14.78 25.04 -17.71
CA MET A 1 -14.43 24.13 -16.63
C MET A 1 -13.37 24.85 -15.85
N GLU A 2 -13.58 25.13 -14.56
CA GLU A 2 -12.52 25.63 -13.69
C GLU A 2 -11.53 24.48 -13.53
N HIS A 3 -10.28 24.68 -13.96
CA HIS A 3 -9.22 23.73 -13.67
C HIS A 3 -8.93 23.79 -12.17
N VAL A 4 -8.97 22.65 -11.51
CA VAL A 4 -8.52 22.56 -10.12
C VAL A 4 -7.02 22.85 -10.11
N GLN A 5 -6.62 23.90 -9.43
CA GLN A 5 -5.22 24.26 -9.28
C GLN A 5 -4.70 23.46 -8.08
N PHE A 6 -3.95 22.40 -8.34
CA PHE A 6 -3.26 21.64 -7.30
C PHE A 6 -2.13 22.47 -6.69
N ASP A 7 -2.01 22.40 -5.38
CA ASP A 7 -0.88 22.99 -4.65
C ASP A 7 0.38 22.15 -4.93
N PRO A 8 1.45 22.71 -5.51
CA PRO A 8 2.70 22.00 -5.74
C PRO A 8 3.34 21.43 -4.46
N ASP A 9 3.08 22.08 -3.32
CA ASP A 9 3.60 21.69 -2.02
C ASP A 9 2.68 20.68 -1.28
N ALA A 10 1.53 20.29 -1.88
CA ALA A 10 0.66 19.27 -1.31
C ALA A 10 1.38 17.92 -1.24
N ARG A 11 1.24 17.22 -0.12
CA ARG A 11 1.81 15.88 0.05
C ARG A 11 1.02 14.86 -0.74
N LEU A 12 1.70 13.88 -1.33
CA LEU A 12 1.05 12.80 -2.09
C LEU A 12 0.03 12.04 -1.25
N GLY A 13 0.40 11.69 -0.01
CA GLY A 13 -0.49 11.01 0.93
C GLY A 13 -1.76 11.81 1.23
N ASP A 14 -1.66 13.13 1.44
CA ASP A 14 -2.82 13.99 1.68
C ASP A 14 -3.75 14.07 0.46
N LEU A 15 -3.17 14.08 -0.74
CA LEU A 15 -3.94 14.05 -1.99
C LEU A 15 -4.74 12.76 -2.11
N VAL A 16 -4.11 11.59 -1.90
CA VAL A 16 -4.79 10.28 -1.97
C VAL A 16 -5.81 10.13 -0.83
N ALA A 17 -5.50 10.59 0.38
CA ALA A 17 -6.46 10.60 1.49
C ALA A 17 -7.70 11.45 1.18
N SER A 18 -7.55 12.54 0.42
CA SER A 18 -8.68 13.39 0.00
C SER A 18 -9.49 12.82 -1.17
N ASN A 19 -8.85 12.06 -2.05
CA ASN A 19 -9.47 11.40 -3.19
C ASN A 19 -8.69 10.12 -3.57
N PRO A 20 -9.18 8.93 -3.18
CA PRO A 20 -8.53 7.65 -3.46
C PRO A 20 -8.30 7.34 -4.95
N GLU A 21 -9.06 7.98 -5.87
CA GLU A 21 -8.84 7.80 -7.31
C GLU A 21 -7.48 8.37 -7.78
N TYR A 22 -6.87 9.28 -7.00
CA TYR A 22 -5.54 9.78 -7.30
C TYR A 22 -4.45 8.69 -7.17
N ALA A 23 -4.67 7.67 -6.35
CA ALA A 23 -3.79 6.51 -6.27
C ALA A 23 -3.56 5.89 -7.65
N ARG A 24 -4.62 5.67 -8.44
CA ARG A 24 -4.51 5.11 -9.80
C ARG A 24 -3.73 6.01 -10.76
N VAL A 25 -3.80 7.33 -10.57
CA VAL A 25 -3.01 8.27 -11.38
C VAL A 25 -1.54 8.12 -11.02
N PHE A 26 -1.21 8.10 -9.73
CA PHE A 26 0.15 7.96 -9.26
C PHE A 26 0.76 6.61 -9.65
N GLU A 27 0.04 5.50 -9.45
CA GLU A 27 0.45 4.15 -9.92
C GLU A 27 0.75 4.12 -11.41
N SER A 28 -0.10 4.75 -12.25
CA SER A 28 0.12 4.81 -13.70
C SER A 28 1.32 5.68 -14.14
N LEU A 29 1.95 6.35 -13.21
CA LEU A 29 3.09 7.26 -13.40
C LEU A 29 4.32 6.80 -12.61
N ASP A 30 4.26 5.63 -11.97
CA ASP A 30 5.30 5.08 -11.08
C ASP A 30 5.70 6.07 -9.97
N ILE A 31 4.69 6.78 -9.40
CA ILE A 31 4.87 7.70 -8.28
C ILE A 31 4.44 6.99 -6.99
N ASP A 32 5.38 6.79 -6.06
CA ASP A 32 5.12 6.21 -4.75
C ASP A 32 4.40 7.21 -3.84
N TYR A 33 3.13 6.95 -3.58
CA TYR A 33 2.29 7.72 -2.66
C TYR A 33 2.07 7.02 -1.31
N CYS A 34 2.44 5.75 -1.17
CA CYS A 34 2.20 4.98 0.05
C CYS A 34 3.37 5.10 1.05
N CYS A 35 4.59 4.73 0.67
CA CYS A 35 5.79 4.92 1.48
C CYS A 35 6.36 6.33 1.32
N GLY A 36 6.33 6.88 0.11
CA GLY A 36 6.74 8.24 -0.24
C GLY A 36 5.69 9.33 0.00
N GLY A 37 4.58 9.04 0.68
CA GLY A 37 3.44 9.95 0.81
C GLY A 37 3.69 11.29 1.49
N ALA A 38 4.80 11.42 2.23
CA ALA A 38 5.25 12.70 2.80
C ALA A 38 5.88 13.65 1.76
N THR A 39 6.25 13.14 0.57
CA THR A 39 6.84 13.90 -0.53
C THR A 39 5.82 14.87 -1.13
N SER A 40 6.26 16.08 -1.53
CA SER A 40 5.38 17.01 -2.21
C SER A 40 5.12 16.59 -3.66
N LEU A 41 3.98 16.99 -4.21
CA LEU A 41 3.62 16.73 -5.61
C LEU A 41 4.69 17.24 -6.58
N ALA A 42 5.25 18.44 -6.32
CA ALA A 42 6.30 19.02 -7.15
C ALA A 42 7.59 18.18 -7.11
N THR A 43 8.01 17.76 -5.91
CA THR A 43 9.22 16.94 -5.74
C THR A 43 9.06 15.58 -6.42
N ALA A 44 7.93 14.91 -6.22
CA ALA A 44 7.65 13.62 -6.86
C ALA A 44 7.64 13.72 -8.41
N CYS A 45 7.09 14.81 -8.95
CA CYS A 45 7.15 15.08 -10.39
C CYS A 45 8.58 15.27 -10.89
N GLU A 46 9.42 15.98 -10.12
CA GLU A 46 10.84 16.20 -10.47
C GLU A 46 11.62 14.86 -10.45
N GLU A 47 11.41 14.03 -9.45
CA GLU A 47 12.07 12.73 -9.30
C GLU A 47 11.69 11.75 -10.42
N ALA A 48 10.42 11.79 -10.85
CA ALA A 48 9.91 10.97 -11.95
C ALA A 48 10.18 11.55 -13.36
N ASP A 49 10.88 12.70 -13.48
CA ASP A 49 11.08 13.45 -14.76
C ASP A 49 9.77 13.78 -15.49
N LEU A 50 8.74 14.16 -14.72
CA LEU A 50 7.40 14.50 -15.21
C LEU A 50 7.12 15.99 -15.07
N ALA A 51 6.39 16.56 -16.04
CA ALA A 51 5.90 17.93 -15.93
C ALA A 51 4.71 17.98 -14.94
N LEU A 52 4.81 18.83 -13.92
CA LEU A 52 3.78 19.02 -12.89
C LEU A 52 2.41 19.31 -13.50
N GLU A 53 2.35 20.15 -14.55
CA GLU A 53 1.10 20.51 -15.22
C GLU A 53 0.41 19.28 -15.82
N ARG A 54 1.17 18.33 -16.37
CA ARG A 54 0.63 17.08 -16.93
C ARG A 54 0.08 16.14 -15.87
N VAL A 55 0.76 16.06 -14.71
CA VAL A 55 0.29 15.27 -13.58
C VAL A 55 -0.99 15.91 -13.01
N ALA A 56 -0.99 17.23 -12.82
CA ALA A 56 -2.17 17.97 -12.35
C ALA A 56 -3.37 17.80 -13.30
N GLU A 57 -3.17 17.83 -14.62
CA GLU A 57 -4.23 17.56 -15.60
C GLU A 57 -4.80 16.14 -15.48
N ARG A 58 -3.97 15.14 -15.17
CA ARG A 58 -4.44 13.77 -14.96
C ARG A 58 -5.22 13.61 -13.66
N LEU A 59 -4.78 14.28 -12.60
CA LEU A 59 -5.49 14.33 -11.33
C LEU A 59 -6.85 15.04 -11.47
N ASP A 60 -6.89 16.18 -12.18
CA ASP A 60 -8.15 16.90 -12.46
C ASP A 60 -9.14 16.06 -13.31
N GLY A 61 -8.60 15.19 -14.15
CA GLY A 61 -9.37 14.25 -14.97
C GLY A 61 -9.76 12.94 -14.25
N ALA A 62 -9.24 12.69 -13.05
CA ALA A 62 -9.63 11.54 -12.27
C ALA A 62 -11.04 11.77 -11.69
N ASP A 63 -12.06 11.20 -12.35
CA ASP A 63 -13.47 11.27 -11.95
C ASP A 63 -13.71 10.53 -10.64
N GLY A 64 -13.53 11.23 -9.52
CA GLY A 64 -13.97 10.81 -8.20
C GLY A 64 -14.62 12.01 -7.54
N ALA A 65 -15.90 11.90 -7.17
CA ALA A 65 -16.40 12.80 -6.14
C ALA A 65 -15.53 12.55 -4.91
N PRO A 66 -15.05 13.61 -4.21
CA PRO A 66 -14.31 13.40 -2.96
C PRO A 66 -15.13 12.44 -2.10
N ASP A 67 -14.57 11.26 -1.84
CA ASP A 67 -15.28 10.22 -1.12
C ASP A 67 -15.35 10.63 0.35
N ARG A 68 -16.37 11.44 0.67
CA ARG A 68 -16.62 11.88 2.05
C ARG A 68 -17.05 10.72 2.96
N GLU A 69 -17.24 9.53 2.40
CA GLU A 69 -17.53 8.33 3.19
C GLU A 69 -16.29 7.77 3.88
N HIS A 70 -15.07 8.30 3.57
CA HIS A 70 -13.81 7.85 4.14
C HIS A 70 -13.12 8.88 5.06
N GLU A 71 -13.84 9.88 5.56
CA GLU A 71 -13.38 10.60 6.76
C GLU A 71 -13.51 9.66 7.96
N TRP A 72 -12.41 8.98 8.29
CA TRP A 72 -12.34 8.13 9.47
C TRP A 72 -12.52 9.00 10.72
N ASP A 73 -13.61 8.79 11.45
CA ASP A 73 -13.94 9.57 12.65
C ASP A 73 -12.88 9.40 13.75
N SER A 74 -12.11 8.28 13.73
CA SER A 74 -11.09 8.01 14.73
C SER A 74 -10.04 6.99 14.26
N PRO A 75 -8.82 6.99 14.86
CA PRO A 75 -7.80 5.95 14.66
C PRO A 75 -8.32 4.53 14.92
N THR A 76 -9.17 4.36 15.93
CA THR A 76 -9.82 3.07 16.23
C THR A 76 -10.67 2.57 15.08
N GLN A 77 -11.45 3.45 14.47
CA GLN A 77 -12.29 3.10 13.32
C GLN A 77 -11.42 2.72 12.13
N LEU A 78 -10.39 3.51 11.80
CA LEU A 78 -9.49 3.23 10.70
C LEU A 78 -8.76 1.89 10.88
N ALA A 79 -8.16 1.64 12.05
CA ALA A 79 -7.51 0.36 12.35
C ALA A 79 -8.47 -0.85 12.18
N ASN A 80 -9.76 -0.70 12.56
CA ASN A 80 -10.74 -1.76 12.34
C ASN A 80 -11.08 -1.96 10.85
N VAL A 81 -11.11 -0.89 10.06
CA VAL A 81 -11.34 -0.95 8.62
C VAL A 81 -10.16 -1.61 7.92
N ILE A 82 -8.92 -1.26 8.28
CA ILE A 82 -7.71 -1.92 7.75
C ILE A 82 -7.78 -3.43 7.97
N VAL A 83 -8.07 -3.88 9.19
CA VAL A 83 -8.23 -5.31 9.49
C VAL A 83 -9.33 -5.95 8.66
N TRP A 84 -10.45 -5.25 8.44
CA TRP A 84 -11.60 -5.80 7.74
C TRP A 84 -11.40 -5.83 6.22
N ASP A 85 -10.90 -4.75 5.65
CA ASP A 85 -10.82 -4.55 4.20
C ASP A 85 -9.53 -5.11 3.60
N HIS A 86 -8.42 -5.17 4.38
CA HIS A 86 -7.11 -5.63 3.91
C HIS A 86 -6.65 -6.93 4.58
N HIS A 87 -6.46 -6.98 5.91
CA HIS A 87 -5.87 -8.15 6.57
C HIS A 87 -6.67 -9.42 6.38
N ARG A 88 -8.00 -9.38 6.57
CA ARG A 88 -8.84 -10.57 6.38
C ARG A 88 -8.89 -11.08 4.94
N PRO A 89 -9.01 -10.24 3.91
CA PRO A 89 -8.84 -10.65 2.52
C PRO A 89 -7.46 -11.25 2.24
N LEU A 90 -6.38 -10.64 2.73
CA LEU A 90 -5.02 -11.16 2.60
C LEU A 90 -4.89 -12.56 3.17
N ARG A 91 -5.25 -12.77 4.45
CA ARG A 91 -5.21 -14.11 5.09
C ARG A 91 -6.00 -15.17 4.33
N ARG A 92 -7.09 -14.79 3.68
CA ARG A 92 -7.93 -15.72 2.91
C ARG A 92 -7.40 -16.00 1.52
N ASN A 93 -6.83 -14.99 0.85
CA ASN A 93 -6.56 -15.05 -0.59
C ASN A 93 -5.10 -15.39 -0.92
N LEU A 94 -4.14 -15.03 -0.03
CA LEU A 94 -2.71 -15.28 -0.27
C LEU A 94 -2.37 -16.76 -0.44
N PRO A 95 -2.86 -17.72 0.38
CA PRO A 95 -2.54 -19.13 0.19
C PRO A 95 -3.03 -19.70 -1.16
N ASP A 96 -4.18 -19.23 -1.63
CA ASP A 96 -4.70 -19.64 -2.95
C ASP A 96 -3.92 -18.98 -4.11
N LEU A 97 -3.36 -17.80 -3.90
CA LEU A 97 -2.51 -17.15 -4.89
C LEU A 97 -1.13 -17.79 -4.93
N GLU A 98 -0.54 -18.10 -3.78
CA GLU A 98 0.73 -18.81 -3.66
C GLU A 98 0.70 -20.15 -4.41
N ALA A 99 -0.32 -20.98 -4.16
CA ALA A 99 -0.50 -22.22 -4.89
C ALA A 99 -0.70 -22.04 -6.41
N LEU A 100 -1.25 -20.88 -6.83
CA LEU A 100 -1.38 -20.54 -8.24
C LEU A 100 -0.04 -20.13 -8.85
N VAL A 101 0.77 -19.34 -8.14
CA VAL A 101 2.11 -18.92 -8.57
C VAL A 101 3.03 -20.15 -8.72
N GLU A 102 3.12 -21.01 -7.70
CA GLU A 102 3.85 -22.28 -7.75
C GLU A 102 3.45 -23.11 -8.97
N LYS A 103 2.15 -23.31 -9.16
CA LYS A 103 1.65 -24.08 -10.32
C LYS A 103 2.03 -23.47 -11.67
N VAL A 104 2.02 -22.15 -11.79
CA VAL A 104 2.35 -21.47 -13.05
C VAL A 104 3.85 -21.54 -13.31
N ALA A 105 4.67 -21.36 -12.28
CA ALA A 105 6.12 -21.52 -12.36
C ALA A 105 6.52 -22.95 -12.77
N ASP A 106 5.89 -23.96 -12.17
CA ASP A 106 6.11 -25.38 -12.53
C ASP A 106 5.78 -25.70 -13.98
N VAL A 107 4.69 -25.14 -14.50
CA VAL A 107 4.17 -25.49 -15.85
C VAL A 107 4.85 -24.69 -16.96
N HIS A 108 5.20 -23.44 -16.69
CA HIS A 108 5.69 -22.49 -17.69
C HIS A 108 7.16 -22.12 -17.53
N GLY A 109 7.81 -22.46 -16.39
CA GLY A 109 9.18 -22.06 -16.06
C GLY A 109 10.26 -22.46 -17.07
N ASP A 110 10.04 -23.54 -17.86
CA ASP A 110 10.96 -23.92 -18.94
C ASP A 110 10.98 -22.88 -20.09
N SER A 111 9.86 -22.22 -20.34
CA SER A 111 9.70 -21.20 -21.40
C SER A 111 9.81 -19.77 -20.85
N HIS A 112 9.50 -19.61 -19.58
CA HIS A 112 9.47 -18.37 -18.82
C HIS A 112 10.28 -18.52 -17.54
N PRO A 113 11.63 -18.54 -17.60
CA PRO A 113 12.50 -18.80 -16.45
C PRO A 113 12.37 -17.75 -15.33
N GLU A 114 11.95 -16.53 -15.65
CA GLU A 114 11.65 -15.47 -14.68
C GLU A 114 10.58 -15.88 -13.65
N LEU A 115 9.69 -16.82 -13.99
CA LEU A 115 8.64 -17.28 -13.07
C LEU A 115 9.17 -18.01 -11.85
N GLN A 116 10.38 -18.59 -11.91
CA GLN A 116 11.02 -19.19 -10.73
C GLN A 116 11.45 -18.12 -9.72
N GLU A 117 11.86 -16.95 -10.20
CA GLU A 117 12.20 -15.82 -9.34
C GLU A 117 10.93 -15.17 -8.80
N VAL A 118 9.88 -15.00 -9.62
CA VAL A 118 8.55 -14.55 -9.17
C VAL A 118 8.00 -15.45 -8.04
N GLU A 119 8.13 -16.77 -8.17
CA GLU A 119 7.70 -17.72 -7.14
C GLU A 119 8.45 -17.50 -5.83
N SER A 120 9.79 -17.37 -5.90
CA SER A 120 10.62 -17.15 -4.70
C SER A 120 10.29 -15.82 -4.00
N GLU A 121 10.22 -14.72 -4.75
CA GLU A 121 9.88 -13.40 -4.20
C GLU A 121 8.47 -13.39 -3.61
N PHE A 122 7.54 -14.09 -4.26
CA PHE A 122 6.16 -14.14 -3.78
C PHE A 122 6.02 -14.98 -2.50
N GLN A 123 6.76 -16.09 -2.35
CA GLN A 123 6.77 -16.87 -1.12
C GLN A 123 7.30 -16.06 0.07
N ASP A 124 8.43 -15.35 -0.14
CA ASP A 124 8.98 -14.47 0.88
C ASP A 124 8.01 -13.34 1.25
N LEU A 125 7.36 -12.73 0.24
CA LEU A 125 6.34 -11.69 0.44
C LEU A 125 5.16 -12.20 1.30
N VAL A 126 4.68 -13.42 1.05
CA VAL A 126 3.56 -14.01 1.80
C VAL A 126 3.94 -14.23 3.26
N ASP A 127 5.13 -14.75 3.51
CA ASP A 127 5.62 -15.01 4.87
C ASP A 127 5.79 -13.69 5.64
N ASP A 128 6.43 -12.70 5.04
CA ASP A 128 6.64 -11.37 5.65
C ASP A 128 5.29 -10.69 5.94
N MET A 129 4.37 -10.71 4.99
CA MET A 129 3.05 -10.08 5.14
C MET A 129 2.21 -10.72 6.26
N PHE A 130 2.28 -12.04 6.46
CA PHE A 130 1.58 -12.66 7.58
C PHE A 130 2.17 -12.28 8.92
N HIS A 131 3.49 -12.16 9.05
CA HIS A 131 4.14 -11.70 10.26
C HIS A 131 3.77 -10.24 10.55
N HIS A 132 3.87 -9.39 9.56
CA HIS A 132 3.54 -7.98 9.63
C HIS A 132 2.12 -7.71 10.14
N ILE A 133 1.10 -8.27 9.49
CA ILE A 133 -0.29 -8.08 9.92
C ILE A 133 -0.61 -8.71 11.28
N ASP A 134 0.14 -9.73 11.71
CA ASP A 134 0.03 -10.29 13.06
C ASP A 134 0.61 -9.31 14.09
N ASP A 135 1.74 -8.66 13.82
CA ASP A 135 2.37 -7.68 14.70
C ASP A 135 1.49 -6.43 14.85
N GLU A 136 0.91 -5.94 13.78
CA GLU A 136 -0.02 -4.82 13.84
C GLU A 136 -1.24 -5.13 14.70
N GLU A 137 -1.92 -6.25 14.44
CA GLU A 137 -3.12 -6.63 15.17
C GLU A 137 -2.88 -6.95 16.64
N GLN A 138 -1.68 -7.47 16.99
CA GLN A 138 -1.35 -7.88 18.35
C GLN A 138 -0.62 -6.79 19.14
N ASN A 139 0.15 -5.92 18.51
CA ASN A 139 1.04 -4.96 19.15
C ASN A 139 0.63 -3.50 18.89
N ALA A 140 0.68 -3.01 17.65
CA ALA A 140 0.47 -1.61 17.31
C ALA A 140 -0.99 -1.17 17.47
N PHE A 141 -1.93 -1.83 16.81
CA PHE A 141 -3.35 -1.42 16.80
C PHE A 141 -4.01 -1.40 18.19
N PRO A 142 -3.76 -2.35 19.11
CA PRO A 142 -4.28 -2.26 20.48
C PRO A 142 -3.81 -1.01 21.22
N VAL A 143 -2.56 -0.58 21.02
CA VAL A 143 -2.02 0.64 21.67
C VAL A 143 -2.61 1.89 21.04
N ILE A 144 -2.71 1.95 19.71
CA ILE A 144 -3.37 3.04 18.98
C ILE A 144 -4.83 3.22 19.45
N LYS A 145 -5.58 2.11 19.63
CA LYS A 145 -6.95 2.13 20.14
C LYS A 145 -7.03 2.63 21.59
N LYS A 146 -6.03 2.33 22.42
CA LYS A 146 -5.94 2.92 23.78
C LYS A 146 -5.69 4.43 23.72
N LEU A 147 -4.80 4.89 22.84
CA LEU A 147 -4.56 6.31 22.62
C LEU A 147 -5.85 7.04 22.22
N ASP A 148 -6.56 6.53 21.25
CA ASP A 148 -7.81 7.11 20.73
C ASP A 148 -8.89 7.23 21.81
N THR A 149 -9.03 6.22 22.67
CA THR A 149 -10.02 6.23 23.76
C THR A 149 -9.64 7.08 24.97
N GLY A 150 -8.47 7.70 24.98
CA GLY A 150 -7.99 8.50 26.10
C GLY A 150 -7.48 7.67 27.29
N ALA A 151 -7.22 6.36 27.11
CA ALA A 151 -6.68 5.53 28.15
C ALA A 151 -5.19 5.85 28.41
N ASP A 152 -4.78 5.75 29.68
CA ASP A 152 -3.38 5.95 30.04
C ASP A 152 -2.53 4.81 29.48
N LEU A 153 -1.43 5.17 28.83
CA LEU A 153 -0.38 4.23 28.45
C LEU A 153 0.64 4.09 29.59
N THR A 154 1.12 2.89 29.78
CA THR A 154 2.32 2.66 30.59
C THR A 154 3.55 3.29 29.91
N ALA A 155 4.61 3.56 30.67
CA ALA A 155 5.85 4.07 30.10
C ALA A 155 6.44 3.13 29.06
N ASP A 156 6.28 1.81 29.27
CA ASP A 156 6.75 0.78 28.34
C ASP A 156 5.91 0.74 27.05
N GLU A 157 4.59 0.93 27.10
CA GLU A 157 3.73 0.99 25.91
C GLU A 157 4.04 2.24 25.08
N ARG A 158 4.25 3.38 25.75
CA ARG A 158 4.62 4.63 25.06
C ARG A 158 5.95 4.51 24.34
N ALA A 159 6.99 3.97 25.00
CA ALA A 159 8.30 3.81 24.39
C ALA A 159 8.31 2.81 23.22
N ARG A 160 7.50 1.75 23.32
CA ARG A 160 7.45 0.72 22.27
C ARG A 160 6.65 1.13 21.05
N ILE A 161 5.60 1.93 21.19
CA ILE A 161 4.75 2.26 20.04
C ILE A 161 5.47 3.12 19.01
N GLU A 162 6.37 4.00 19.42
CA GLU A 162 7.20 4.78 18.50
C GLU A 162 8.16 3.86 17.74
N ASP A 163 8.91 3.01 18.45
CA ASP A 163 9.82 2.03 17.84
C ASP A 163 9.07 1.03 16.93
N GLU A 164 7.84 0.66 17.30
CA GLU A 164 6.99 -0.28 16.55
C GLU A 164 6.50 0.34 15.24
N ILE A 165 6.07 1.61 15.26
CA ILE A 165 5.65 2.32 14.04
C ILE A 165 6.84 2.45 13.08
N ASP A 166 8.01 2.86 13.56
CA ASP A 166 9.21 2.95 12.73
C ASP A 166 9.58 1.59 12.10
N HIS A 167 9.40 0.50 12.85
CA HIS A 167 9.63 -0.86 12.35
C HIS A 167 8.63 -1.25 11.26
N LEU A 168 7.34 -1.02 11.49
CA LEU A 168 6.28 -1.32 10.52
C LEU A 168 6.46 -0.52 9.22
N GLU A 169 6.83 0.76 9.31
CA GLU A 169 7.13 1.59 8.13
C GLU A 169 8.32 1.05 7.33
N ALA A 170 9.34 0.49 8.02
CA ALA A 170 10.47 -0.15 7.34
C ALA A 170 10.03 -1.45 6.63
N GLU A 171 9.19 -2.28 7.26
CA GLU A 171 8.62 -3.49 6.63
C GLU A 171 7.74 -3.14 5.43
N HIS A 172 7.00 -2.02 5.47
CA HIS A 172 6.25 -1.51 4.32
C HIS A 172 7.15 -1.21 3.12
N SER A 173 8.31 -0.60 3.37
CA SER A 173 9.29 -0.31 2.32
C SER A 173 9.86 -1.59 1.72
N GLU A 174 10.18 -2.61 2.55
CA GLU A 174 10.64 -3.92 2.08
C GLU A 174 9.56 -4.65 1.26
N THR A 175 8.30 -4.54 1.67
CA THR A 175 7.15 -5.08 0.94
C THR A 175 6.98 -4.41 -0.42
N ALA A 176 7.12 -3.09 -0.48
CA ALA A 176 7.06 -2.32 -1.73
C ALA A 176 8.20 -2.74 -2.69
N ASP A 177 9.44 -2.88 -2.21
CA ASP A 177 10.59 -3.33 -3.01
C ASP A 177 10.35 -4.73 -3.61
N ARG A 178 9.73 -5.66 -2.85
CA ARG A 178 9.40 -7.00 -3.36
C ARG A 178 8.30 -6.96 -4.43
N LEU A 179 7.27 -6.13 -4.24
CA LEU A 179 6.20 -5.96 -5.22
C LEU A 179 6.73 -5.34 -6.50
N GLU A 180 7.59 -4.32 -6.42
CA GLU A 180 8.28 -3.72 -7.56
C GLU A 180 9.12 -4.79 -8.30
N ARG A 181 9.84 -5.64 -7.55
CA ARG A 181 10.60 -6.74 -8.14
C ARG A 181 9.73 -7.72 -8.90
N ILE A 182 8.57 -8.11 -8.37
CA ILE A 182 7.61 -8.99 -9.04
C ILE A 182 7.04 -8.31 -10.29
N ASN A 183 6.72 -7.02 -10.20
CA ASN A 183 6.26 -6.19 -11.31
C ASN A 183 7.28 -6.17 -12.45
N ASP A 184 8.55 -5.89 -12.15
CA ASP A 184 9.66 -5.90 -13.12
C ASP A 184 9.84 -7.26 -13.80
N LEU A 185 9.83 -8.35 -13.01
CA LEU A 185 9.98 -9.71 -13.52
C LEU A 185 8.83 -10.12 -14.46
N THR A 186 7.67 -9.50 -14.30
CA THR A 186 6.46 -9.78 -15.10
C THR A 186 6.20 -8.73 -16.20
N ASP A 187 7.15 -7.82 -16.45
CA ASP A 187 7.01 -6.72 -17.42
C ASP A 187 5.72 -5.89 -17.17
N GLY A 188 5.49 -5.49 -15.91
CA GLY A 188 4.29 -4.78 -15.50
C GLY A 188 3.03 -5.63 -15.60
N TYR A 189 3.11 -6.92 -15.22
CA TYR A 189 2.03 -7.91 -15.33
C TYR A 189 1.53 -8.14 -16.76
N ALA A 190 2.38 -7.89 -17.75
CA ALA A 190 2.05 -8.07 -19.16
C ALA A 190 1.75 -9.55 -19.46
N VAL A 191 0.66 -9.80 -20.18
CA VAL A 191 0.23 -11.15 -20.49
C VAL A 191 0.96 -11.69 -21.73
N PRO A 192 1.85 -12.71 -21.63
CA PRO A 192 2.50 -13.32 -22.78
C PRO A 192 1.50 -13.94 -23.76
N GLU A 193 1.87 -14.01 -25.04
CA GLU A 193 1.00 -14.56 -26.11
C GLU A 193 0.62 -16.03 -25.86
N ASP A 194 1.54 -16.80 -25.30
CA ASP A 194 1.36 -18.23 -25.00
C ASP A 194 0.81 -18.49 -23.58
N ALA A 195 0.47 -17.44 -22.82
CA ALA A 195 -0.08 -17.59 -21.49
C ALA A 195 -1.40 -18.36 -21.49
N CYS A 196 -1.47 -19.42 -20.69
CA CYS A 196 -2.70 -20.16 -20.42
C CYS A 196 -3.64 -19.36 -19.49
N ALA A 197 -4.85 -19.87 -19.26
CA ALA A 197 -5.83 -19.20 -18.39
C ALA A 197 -5.35 -19.06 -16.93
N SER A 198 -4.57 -20.02 -16.41
CA SER A 198 -3.99 -19.94 -15.06
C SER A 198 -2.93 -18.86 -14.96
N TYR A 199 -2.08 -18.75 -15.98
CA TYR A 199 -1.03 -17.73 -16.02
C TYR A 199 -1.64 -16.30 -16.07
N ARG A 200 -2.61 -16.07 -16.97
CA ARG A 200 -3.35 -14.80 -17.03
C ARG A 200 -3.98 -14.42 -15.70
N ARG A 201 -4.61 -15.39 -15.03
CA ARG A 201 -5.24 -15.18 -13.74
C ARG A 201 -4.23 -14.90 -12.63
N MET A 202 -3.04 -15.50 -12.68
CA MET A 202 -1.96 -15.22 -11.74
C MET A 202 -1.53 -13.76 -11.86
N LEU A 203 -1.21 -13.28 -13.07
CA LEU A 203 -0.80 -11.90 -13.32
C LEU A 203 -1.87 -10.89 -12.86
N GLU A 204 -3.13 -11.11 -13.23
CA GLU A 204 -4.26 -10.28 -12.78
C GLU A 204 -4.35 -10.22 -11.23
N ARG A 205 -4.11 -11.34 -10.55
CA ARG A 205 -4.17 -11.39 -9.09
C ARG A 205 -2.97 -10.74 -8.41
N LEU A 206 -1.79 -10.86 -9.00
CA LEU A 206 -0.57 -10.17 -8.51
C LEU A 206 -0.73 -8.65 -8.65
N GLU A 207 -1.18 -8.15 -9.81
CA GLU A 207 -1.47 -6.73 -10.03
C GLU A 207 -2.52 -6.19 -9.04
N ASN A 208 -3.57 -6.95 -8.76
CA ASN A 208 -4.58 -6.54 -7.80
C ASN A 208 -4.05 -6.56 -6.35
N LEU A 209 -3.16 -7.51 -6.02
CA LEU A 209 -2.52 -7.56 -4.71
C LEU A 209 -1.62 -6.33 -4.49
N GLU A 210 -0.77 -5.99 -5.47
CA GLU A 210 0.08 -4.80 -5.42
C GLU A 210 -0.75 -3.54 -5.15
N ARG A 211 -1.79 -3.31 -5.93
CA ARG A 211 -2.69 -2.16 -5.76
C ARG A 211 -3.38 -2.12 -4.39
N ASP A 212 -3.85 -3.27 -3.91
CA ASP A 212 -4.48 -3.36 -2.58
C ASP A 212 -3.46 -3.10 -1.48
N THR A 213 -2.23 -3.60 -1.61
CA THR A 213 -1.14 -3.37 -0.66
C THR A 213 -0.73 -1.90 -0.63
N HIS A 214 -0.61 -1.21 -1.77
CA HIS A 214 -0.32 0.22 -1.81
C HIS A 214 -1.39 1.04 -1.06
N MET A 215 -2.66 0.73 -1.24
CA MET A 215 -3.75 1.42 -0.52
C MET A 215 -3.76 1.06 0.97
N HIS A 216 -3.45 -0.17 1.34
CA HIS A 216 -3.30 -0.64 2.70
C HIS A 216 -2.21 0.18 3.43
N VAL A 217 -0.99 0.13 2.91
CA VAL A 217 0.16 0.87 3.43
C VAL A 217 -0.09 2.38 3.47
N HIS A 218 -0.74 2.94 2.44
CA HIS A 218 -1.12 4.35 2.44
C HIS A 218 -2.00 4.72 3.64
N ARG A 219 -3.01 3.90 3.96
CA ARG A 219 -3.92 4.14 5.10
C ARG A 219 -3.19 4.12 6.44
N GLU A 220 -2.13 3.33 6.56
CA GLU A 220 -1.30 3.23 7.75
C GLU A 220 -0.29 4.36 7.83
N ASN A 221 0.61 4.46 6.88
CA ASN A 221 1.71 5.42 6.88
C ASN A 221 1.24 6.87 6.82
N ASN A 222 0.20 7.14 6.03
CA ASN A 222 -0.22 8.52 5.76
C ASN A 222 -1.45 8.98 6.55
N VAL A 223 -2.16 8.06 7.23
CA VAL A 223 -3.36 8.42 7.98
C VAL A 223 -3.33 7.89 9.42
N LEU A 224 -3.14 6.58 9.63
CA LEU A 224 -3.27 5.98 10.96
C LEU A 224 -2.10 6.33 11.87
N PHE A 225 -0.86 6.11 11.41
CA PHE A 225 0.35 6.34 12.19
C PHE A 225 0.58 7.83 12.51
N PRO A 226 0.39 8.78 11.57
CA PRO A 226 0.43 10.20 11.90
C PRO A 226 -0.59 10.61 12.96
N LYS A 227 -1.84 10.12 12.90
CA LYS A 227 -2.85 10.38 13.93
C LYS A 227 -2.46 9.80 15.28
N ALA A 228 -1.83 8.62 15.31
CA ALA A 228 -1.32 8.03 16.54
C ALA A 228 -0.18 8.86 17.14
N ALA A 229 0.75 9.33 16.31
CA ALA A 229 1.84 10.22 16.73
C ALA A 229 1.34 11.54 17.31
N ASP A 230 0.33 12.17 16.68
CA ASP A 230 -0.30 13.39 17.19
C ASP A 230 -0.92 13.15 18.58
N LEU A 231 -1.64 12.06 18.77
CA LEU A 231 -2.23 11.68 20.07
C LEU A 231 -1.17 11.38 21.13
N LEU A 232 -0.01 10.87 20.75
CA LEU A 232 1.13 10.68 21.66
C LEU A 232 1.76 12.00 22.09
N ALA A 233 1.88 12.96 21.16
CA ALA A 233 2.48 14.27 21.42
C ALA A 233 1.62 15.16 22.32
N GLU A 234 0.30 14.98 22.33
CA GLU A 234 -0.66 15.75 23.14
C GLU A 234 -0.67 15.34 24.63
N ARG A 235 0.06 14.28 25.01
CA ARG A 235 0.04 13.65 26.36
C ARG A 235 1.39 13.57 27.01
#